data_7d9671c69765f0783be4a7211690c1ad
#
_entry.id   7d9671c69765f0783be4a7211690c1ad
#
_cell.length_a   1.000
_cell.length_b   1.000
_cell.length_c   1.000
_cell.angle_alpha   90.00
_cell.angle_beta   90.00
_cell.angle_gamma   90.00
#
_symmetry.space_group_name_H-M   'P 1'
#
loop_
_entity.id
_entity.type
_entity.pdbx_description
1 polymer ?
#
loop_
_entity_poly.entity_id
_entity_poly.type
_entity_poly.pdbx_seq_one_letter_code
_entity_poly.pdbx_strand_id
1 'polypeptide(L)'
;MAVPGASGAALGGAGTPGAGARPTGPPAFHLLAKPTGATCNLDCAYCFFLSKEMLYPGSRFRMADELLETYIRQLIEAHRVPHVTIAWQGGEPTLMGVDFFRRSLALVEKYRRPGMTVEHTIQTNGTLIDDELAAFFAEHDFLVGISIDGPRAMHDAYRVDRGGAPTFDRVMQGLETLRRHRVEYNVLTTLHRANADHPAEVYRFLRDDCGARFMQFIPIIERLPGPTIDVPLGSLELSPGLAQKAPWRSWRDRPLYRQEGSLVTDRSVTAEQYGSFLVGVFEEWVRRDIGEVYVQMFDVALASWVGEPTGLCIHSETCGTALALEHNGDLYSCDHFVEDAYRLGNITETPMAELVASPQQRAFGLAKRDALPRYCVDCDVRFACHGGCPKDRFIETPDGEPGLNYLCAGYKAFFHHVDRPMRAMAELLRQGRAPSELVARYAAEDTRIREAVEKAGRNDPCPCGSGRKVKHCHGAGAR
;
A
#
# COMPACT_ATOMS: atom_id res chain seq x y z
N MET A 1 -0.48 -11.81 17.42
CA MET A 1 0.20 -12.97 16.84
C MET A 1 1.09 -12.46 15.72
N ALA A 2 2.34 -12.81 15.70
CA ALA A 2 3.29 -12.33 14.70
C ALA A 2 2.86 -12.84 13.32
N VAL A 3 2.89 -11.98 12.32
CA VAL A 3 2.85 -12.40 10.92
C VAL A 3 3.93 -13.47 10.75
N PRO A 4 3.65 -14.66 10.22
CA PRO A 4 4.66 -15.68 10.01
C PRO A 4 5.75 -15.09 9.12
N GLY A 5 6.94 -14.97 9.67
CA GLY A 5 8.09 -14.43 8.99
C GLY A 5 8.38 -15.21 7.72
N ALA A 6 8.56 -14.51 6.60
CA ALA A 6 9.22 -15.06 5.43
C ALA A 6 10.61 -15.54 5.88
N SER A 7 10.73 -16.86 6.08
CA SER A 7 11.99 -17.48 6.44
C SER A 7 13.01 -17.18 5.35
N GLY A 8 14.07 -16.45 5.68
CA GLY A 8 15.16 -16.13 4.81
C GLY A 8 15.84 -17.41 4.28
N ALA A 9 15.61 -17.72 3.02
CA ALA A 9 16.42 -18.67 2.29
C ALA A 9 17.71 -17.96 1.89
N ALA A 10 18.80 -18.30 2.55
CA ALA A 10 20.15 -17.84 2.24
C ALA A 10 20.48 -18.10 0.76
N LEU A 11 20.87 -17.05 0.05
CA LEU A 11 21.37 -17.13 -1.32
C LEU A 11 22.77 -17.77 -1.29
N GLY A 12 22.81 -19.08 -1.49
CA GLY A 12 24.04 -19.82 -1.71
C GLY A 12 24.55 -19.68 -3.15
N GLY A 13 25.85 -19.37 -3.25
CA GLY A 13 26.78 -19.67 -4.32
C GLY A 13 26.36 -19.55 -5.78
N ALA A 14 26.95 -18.57 -6.50
CA ALA A 14 26.90 -18.46 -7.94
C ALA A 14 27.67 -19.63 -8.61
N GLY A 15 26.93 -20.66 -9.01
CA GLY A 15 27.37 -21.66 -9.97
C GLY A 15 27.14 -21.17 -11.39
N THR A 16 28.15 -21.29 -12.26
CA THR A 16 28.06 -21.01 -13.69
C THR A 16 26.93 -21.81 -14.35
N PRO A 17 26.01 -21.20 -15.10
CA PRO A 17 24.92 -21.94 -15.73
C PRO A 17 25.43 -22.77 -16.90
N GLY A 18 25.19 -24.10 -16.82
CA GLY A 18 25.30 -24.99 -17.97
C GLY A 18 24.27 -24.62 -19.05
N ALA A 19 24.69 -24.69 -20.30
CA ALA A 19 23.85 -24.44 -21.48
C ALA A 19 22.60 -25.34 -21.46
N GLY A 20 21.39 -24.76 -21.35
CA GLY A 20 20.12 -25.46 -21.53
C GLY A 20 19.07 -25.31 -20.40
N ALA A 21 19.38 -24.73 -19.25
CA ALA A 21 18.37 -24.51 -18.21
C ALA A 21 17.47 -23.33 -18.59
N ARG A 22 16.16 -23.54 -18.72
CA ARG A 22 15.18 -22.44 -18.82
C ARG A 22 15.38 -21.54 -17.58
N PRO A 23 15.37 -20.20 -17.77
CA PRO A 23 15.52 -19.29 -16.64
C PRO A 23 14.41 -19.58 -15.63
N THR A 24 14.79 -20.01 -14.44
CA THR A 24 13.82 -20.22 -13.35
C THR A 24 13.39 -18.87 -12.83
N GLY A 25 12.09 -18.56 -12.88
CA GLY A 25 11.49 -17.38 -12.28
C GLY A 25 11.72 -17.31 -10.76
N PRO A 26 11.24 -16.25 -10.08
CA PRO A 26 11.33 -16.14 -8.63
C PRO A 26 10.66 -17.36 -7.96
N PRO A 27 11.11 -17.79 -6.77
CA PRO A 27 10.52 -18.93 -6.07
C PRO A 27 9.09 -18.66 -5.59
N ALA A 28 8.77 -17.39 -5.38
CA ALA A 28 7.46 -16.89 -5.01
C ALA A 28 7.24 -15.50 -5.61
N PHE A 29 5.98 -15.17 -5.84
CA PHE A 29 5.54 -13.85 -6.30
C PHE A 29 4.14 -13.58 -5.75
N HIS A 30 3.79 -12.30 -5.64
CA HIS A 30 2.43 -11.90 -5.28
C HIS A 30 1.63 -11.62 -6.55
N LEU A 31 0.38 -12.08 -6.60
CA LEU A 31 -0.50 -11.91 -7.73
C LEU A 31 -1.84 -11.36 -7.30
N LEU A 32 -2.14 -10.13 -7.71
CA LEU A 32 -3.45 -9.51 -7.50
C LEU A 32 -4.39 -9.93 -8.62
N ALA A 33 -5.30 -10.86 -8.33
CA ALA A 33 -6.28 -11.34 -9.29
C ALA A 33 -7.54 -10.45 -9.28
N LYS A 34 -7.97 -10.03 -10.44
CA LYS A 34 -9.07 -9.09 -10.65
C LYS A 34 -10.26 -9.76 -11.34
N PRO A 35 -11.06 -10.54 -10.59
CA PRO A 35 -12.11 -11.37 -11.17
C PRO A 35 -13.24 -10.57 -11.82
N THR A 36 -13.42 -9.31 -11.41
CA THR A 36 -14.38 -8.36 -11.97
C THR A 36 -13.72 -7.31 -12.88
N GLY A 37 -12.42 -7.46 -13.17
CA GLY A 37 -11.66 -6.42 -13.88
C GLY A 37 -11.84 -5.06 -13.20
N ALA A 38 -12.18 -4.03 -13.99
CA ALA A 38 -12.42 -2.68 -13.51
C ALA A 38 -13.87 -2.44 -13.03
N THR A 39 -14.78 -3.44 -13.09
CA THR A 39 -16.16 -3.25 -12.66
C THR A 39 -16.27 -3.07 -11.15
N CYS A 40 -16.90 -1.98 -10.73
CA CYS A 40 -17.14 -1.64 -9.33
C CYS A 40 -18.55 -1.05 -9.17
N ASN A 41 -19.14 -1.22 -8.00
CA ASN A 41 -20.41 -0.58 -7.62
C ASN A 41 -20.23 0.86 -7.11
N LEU A 42 -18.97 1.30 -6.89
CA LEU A 42 -18.61 2.67 -6.52
C LEU A 42 -17.98 3.43 -7.70
N ASP A 43 -17.92 4.76 -7.56
CA ASP A 43 -17.25 5.71 -8.46
C ASP A 43 -16.32 6.64 -7.66
N CYS A 44 -15.40 6.06 -6.89
CA CYS A 44 -14.45 6.84 -6.13
C CYS A 44 -13.69 7.81 -7.05
N ALA A 45 -13.70 9.10 -6.70
CA ALA A 45 -13.20 10.16 -7.57
C ALA A 45 -11.72 10.01 -7.96
N TYR A 46 -10.91 9.37 -7.12
CA TYR A 46 -9.48 9.13 -7.30
C TYR A 46 -9.13 7.75 -7.86
N CYS A 47 -10.12 6.90 -8.17
CA CYS A 47 -9.84 5.52 -8.56
C CYS A 47 -9.10 5.44 -9.89
N PHE A 48 -7.84 5.04 -9.86
CA PHE A 48 -7.00 4.88 -11.05
C PHE A 48 -7.42 3.67 -11.90
N PHE A 49 -8.17 2.74 -11.30
CA PHE A 49 -8.44 1.45 -11.91
C PHE A 49 -9.75 1.43 -12.73
N LEU A 50 -10.78 2.21 -12.37
CA LEU A 50 -12.07 2.21 -13.08
C LEU A 50 -11.94 2.45 -14.58
N SER A 51 -11.05 3.36 -15.02
CA SER A 51 -10.86 3.65 -16.45
C SER A 51 -10.22 2.50 -17.23
N LYS A 52 -9.66 1.49 -16.56
CA LYS A 52 -9.07 0.31 -17.19
C LYS A 52 -10.12 -0.56 -17.92
N GLU A 53 -11.42 -0.32 -17.68
CA GLU A 53 -12.48 -0.95 -18.50
C GLU A 53 -12.32 -0.65 -20.01
N MET A 54 -11.73 0.49 -20.35
CA MET A 54 -11.46 0.87 -21.76
C MET A 54 -10.46 -0.03 -22.46
N LEU A 55 -9.64 -0.79 -21.73
CA LEU A 55 -8.70 -1.77 -22.31
C LEU A 55 -9.41 -3.02 -22.83
N TYR A 56 -10.66 -3.25 -22.41
CA TYR A 56 -11.40 -4.47 -22.70
C TYR A 56 -12.81 -4.17 -23.23
N PRO A 57 -12.92 -3.50 -24.42
CA PRO A 57 -14.22 -3.12 -24.96
C PRO A 57 -15.08 -4.35 -25.26
N GLY A 58 -16.34 -4.33 -24.81
CA GLY A 58 -17.27 -5.43 -24.98
C GLY A 58 -17.12 -6.59 -23.99
N SER A 59 -16.16 -6.51 -23.03
CA SER A 59 -16.02 -7.49 -21.97
C SER A 59 -17.23 -7.47 -21.01
N ARG A 60 -17.53 -8.65 -20.43
CA ARG A 60 -18.50 -8.78 -19.33
C ARG A 60 -17.85 -8.51 -17.95
N PHE A 61 -16.53 -8.32 -17.91
CA PHE A 61 -15.76 -8.11 -16.68
C PHE A 61 -16.07 -9.13 -15.59
N ARG A 62 -16.05 -10.39 -15.98
CA ARG A 62 -16.28 -11.51 -15.06
C ARG A 62 -15.40 -12.67 -15.44
N MET A 63 -14.55 -13.12 -14.51
CA MET A 63 -13.69 -14.28 -14.69
C MET A 63 -14.54 -15.53 -14.88
N ALA A 64 -14.32 -16.26 -15.97
CA ALA A 64 -14.99 -17.52 -16.25
C ALA A 64 -14.44 -18.66 -15.36
N ASP A 65 -15.24 -19.70 -15.13
CA ASP A 65 -14.85 -20.82 -14.25
C ASP A 65 -13.62 -21.59 -14.79
N GLU A 66 -13.49 -21.72 -16.11
CA GLU A 66 -12.34 -22.36 -16.74
C GLU A 66 -11.04 -21.56 -16.55
N LEU A 67 -11.16 -20.22 -16.55
CA LEU A 67 -10.03 -19.36 -16.26
C LEU A 67 -9.68 -19.37 -14.78
N LEU A 68 -10.68 -19.42 -13.89
CA LEU A 68 -10.48 -19.55 -12.46
C LEU A 68 -9.68 -20.81 -12.13
N GLU A 69 -10.04 -21.95 -12.75
CA GLU A 69 -9.32 -23.22 -12.59
C GLU A 69 -7.88 -23.11 -13.14
N THR A 70 -7.71 -22.54 -14.32
CA THR A 70 -6.39 -22.31 -14.92
C THR A 70 -5.51 -21.44 -14.02
N TYR A 71 -6.06 -20.36 -13.47
CA TYR A 71 -5.37 -19.45 -12.56
C TYR A 71 -4.91 -20.16 -11.29
N ILE A 72 -5.83 -20.82 -10.57
CA ILE A 72 -5.51 -21.50 -9.29
C ILE A 72 -4.46 -22.58 -9.50
N ARG A 73 -4.65 -23.43 -10.50
CA ARG A 73 -3.69 -24.49 -10.85
C ARG A 73 -2.30 -23.93 -11.15
N GLN A 74 -2.21 -22.94 -12.05
CA GLN A 74 -0.92 -22.39 -12.46
C GLN A 74 -0.24 -21.59 -11.33
N LEU A 75 -1.00 -20.88 -10.50
CA LEU A 75 -0.47 -20.19 -9.33
C LEU A 75 0.22 -21.18 -8.38
N ILE A 76 -0.46 -22.26 -8.04
CA ILE A 76 0.08 -23.32 -7.15
C ILE A 76 1.30 -23.99 -7.79
N GLU A 77 1.24 -24.32 -9.08
CA GLU A 77 2.35 -24.95 -9.82
C GLU A 77 3.58 -24.05 -9.93
N ALA A 78 3.39 -22.73 -10.11
CA ALA A 78 4.48 -21.79 -10.27
C ALA A 78 5.24 -21.48 -8.98
N HIS A 79 4.62 -21.65 -7.81
CA HIS A 79 5.26 -21.39 -6.52
C HIS A 79 6.11 -22.57 -6.07
N ARG A 80 7.34 -22.27 -5.60
CA ARG A 80 8.30 -23.26 -5.04
C ARG A 80 8.49 -23.08 -3.53
N VAL A 81 7.58 -22.38 -2.89
CA VAL A 81 7.54 -22.17 -1.43
C VAL A 81 6.32 -22.85 -0.84
N PRO A 82 6.30 -23.17 0.47
CA PRO A 82 5.16 -23.83 1.10
C PRO A 82 3.95 -22.92 1.29
N HIS A 83 4.13 -21.59 1.27
CA HIS A 83 3.05 -20.63 1.44
C HIS A 83 2.71 -19.94 0.13
N VAL A 84 1.42 -19.92 -0.22
CA VAL A 84 0.89 -19.25 -1.41
C VAL A 84 -0.30 -18.40 -0.99
N THR A 85 -0.35 -17.15 -1.45
CA THR A 85 -1.47 -16.25 -1.20
C THR A 85 -2.30 -16.09 -2.46
N ILE A 86 -3.61 -16.31 -2.37
CA ILE A 86 -4.59 -15.93 -3.37
C ILE A 86 -5.18 -14.60 -2.96
N ALA A 87 -4.87 -13.55 -3.72
CA ALA A 87 -5.30 -12.19 -3.41
C ALA A 87 -6.32 -11.70 -4.43
N TRP A 88 -7.55 -11.50 -3.98
CA TRP A 88 -8.65 -10.98 -4.77
C TRP A 88 -8.74 -9.46 -4.64
N GLN A 89 -8.71 -8.79 -5.77
CA GLN A 89 -8.79 -7.33 -5.87
C GLN A 89 -9.49 -6.94 -7.19
N GLY A 90 -9.39 -5.69 -7.60
CA GLY A 90 -9.89 -5.18 -8.88
C GLY A 90 -10.82 -4.00 -8.70
N GLY A 91 -11.93 -3.97 -9.41
CA GLY A 91 -13.01 -3.03 -9.16
C GLY A 91 -13.64 -3.32 -7.80
N GLU A 92 -14.59 -4.25 -7.77
CA GLU A 92 -15.11 -4.78 -6.50
C GLU A 92 -15.28 -6.31 -6.61
N PRO A 93 -14.40 -7.11 -5.99
CA PRO A 93 -14.41 -8.55 -6.14
C PRO A 93 -15.65 -9.22 -5.53
N THR A 94 -16.31 -8.62 -4.54
CA THR A 94 -17.53 -9.18 -3.93
C THR A 94 -18.72 -9.24 -4.89
N LEU A 95 -18.67 -8.50 -6.00
CA LEU A 95 -19.64 -8.63 -7.11
C LEU A 95 -19.65 -10.01 -7.76
N MET A 96 -18.61 -10.81 -7.55
CA MET A 96 -18.57 -12.22 -8.01
C MET A 96 -19.57 -13.11 -7.27
N GLY A 97 -19.94 -12.73 -6.04
CA GLY A 97 -20.81 -13.50 -5.15
C GLY A 97 -20.06 -14.66 -4.47
N VAL A 98 -20.64 -15.17 -3.38
CA VAL A 98 -19.99 -16.19 -2.52
C VAL A 98 -19.68 -17.50 -3.25
N ASP A 99 -20.50 -17.90 -4.23
CA ASP A 99 -20.28 -19.13 -4.99
C ASP A 99 -19.00 -19.14 -5.81
N PHE A 100 -18.55 -17.97 -6.27
CA PHE A 100 -17.24 -17.86 -6.92
C PHE A 100 -16.11 -18.22 -5.95
N PHE A 101 -16.16 -17.71 -4.74
CA PHE A 101 -15.15 -18.00 -3.71
C PHE A 101 -15.22 -19.45 -3.24
N ARG A 102 -16.43 -20.06 -3.13
CA ARG A 102 -16.60 -21.50 -2.85
C ARG A 102 -15.92 -22.37 -3.93
N ARG A 103 -16.08 -22.01 -5.21
CA ARG A 103 -15.37 -22.70 -6.30
C ARG A 103 -13.87 -22.53 -6.22
N SER A 104 -13.39 -21.33 -5.88
CA SER A 104 -11.96 -21.08 -5.68
C SER A 104 -11.36 -22.01 -4.62
N LEU A 105 -12.03 -22.14 -3.46
CA LEU A 105 -11.60 -23.05 -2.39
C LEU A 105 -11.56 -24.52 -2.85
N ALA A 106 -12.59 -24.98 -3.55
CA ALA A 106 -12.63 -26.34 -4.08
C ALA A 106 -11.48 -26.62 -5.06
N LEU A 107 -11.10 -25.64 -5.87
CA LEU A 107 -9.96 -25.74 -6.79
C LEU A 107 -8.62 -25.71 -6.03
N VAL A 108 -8.50 -24.93 -4.97
CA VAL A 108 -7.33 -24.99 -4.08
C VAL A 108 -7.15 -26.39 -3.51
N GLU A 109 -8.19 -26.99 -2.93
CA GLU A 109 -8.14 -28.35 -2.42
C GLU A 109 -7.77 -29.38 -3.50
N LYS A 110 -8.22 -29.18 -4.73
CA LYS A 110 -7.88 -30.04 -5.87
C LYS A 110 -6.41 -30.00 -6.25
N TYR A 111 -5.77 -28.83 -6.17
CA TYR A 111 -4.43 -28.60 -6.72
C TYR A 111 -3.34 -28.41 -5.65
N ARG A 112 -3.66 -28.13 -4.39
CA ARG A 112 -2.65 -27.91 -3.36
C ARG A 112 -1.77 -29.13 -3.16
N ARG A 113 -0.48 -28.89 -2.95
CA ARG A 113 0.49 -29.95 -2.70
C ARG A 113 0.57 -30.28 -1.21
N PRO A 114 0.95 -31.50 -0.83
CA PRO A 114 1.19 -31.84 0.58
C PRO A 114 2.17 -30.86 1.24
N GLY A 115 1.81 -30.37 2.42
CA GLY A 115 2.59 -29.39 3.17
C GLY A 115 2.49 -27.93 2.67
N MET A 116 1.66 -27.67 1.65
CA MET A 116 1.39 -26.30 1.19
C MET A 116 0.24 -25.69 1.99
N THR A 117 0.45 -24.45 2.44
CA THR A 117 -0.58 -23.59 3.02
C THR A 117 -1.00 -22.56 1.99
N VAL A 118 -2.29 -22.38 1.79
CA VAL A 118 -2.85 -21.37 0.90
C VAL A 118 -3.66 -20.38 1.74
N GLU A 119 -3.27 -19.13 1.70
CA GLU A 119 -3.98 -18.02 2.34
C GLU A 119 -4.91 -17.34 1.35
N HIS A 120 -6.07 -16.92 1.82
CA HIS A 120 -7.05 -16.19 1.02
C HIS A 120 -7.17 -14.76 1.53
N THR A 121 -6.93 -13.80 0.65
CA THR A 121 -7.10 -12.38 0.97
C THR A 121 -8.04 -11.72 -0.04
N ILE A 122 -8.81 -10.77 0.42
CA ILE A 122 -9.71 -9.99 -0.43
C ILE A 122 -9.65 -8.51 -0.06
N GLN A 123 -9.47 -7.63 -1.05
CA GLN A 123 -9.57 -6.19 -0.87
C GLN A 123 -10.93 -5.73 -1.39
N THR A 124 -11.74 -5.13 -0.53
CA THR A 124 -13.10 -4.70 -0.85
C THR A 124 -13.39 -3.28 -0.38
N ASN A 125 -14.34 -2.64 -1.04
CA ASN A 125 -14.90 -1.37 -0.56
C ASN A 125 -15.89 -1.56 0.62
N GLY A 126 -16.20 -2.79 1.01
CA GLY A 126 -17.01 -3.13 2.17
C GLY A 126 -18.52 -2.94 2.04
N THR A 127 -19.01 -2.30 0.98
CA THR A 127 -20.44 -1.92 0.88
C THR A 127 -21.38 -3.07 0.56
N LEU A 128 -20.86 -4.25 0.18
CA LEU A 128 -21.61 -5.45 -0.18
C LEU A 128 -21.38 -6.60 0.80
N ILE A 129 -20.73 -6.35 1.93
CA ILE A 129 -20.54 -7.35 2.97
C ILE A 129 -21.85 -7.55 3.72
N ASP A 130 -22.42 -8.73 3.56
CA ASP A 130 -23.60 -9.22 4.28
C ASP A 130 -23.25 -10.40 5.21
N ASP A 131 -24.26 -10.94 5.91
CA ASP A 131 -24.06 -12.04 6.86
C ASP A 131 -23.60 -13.34 6.17
N GLU A 132 -24.05 -13.63 4.94
CA GLU A 132 -23.64 -14.83 4.21
C GLU A 132 -22.15 -14.75 3.85
N LEU A 133 -21.72 -13.62 3.29
CA LEU A 133 -20.36 -13.43 2.86
C LEU A 133 -19.40 -13.35 4.06
N ALA A 134 -19.79 -12.67 5.14
CA ALA A 134 -18.98 -12.59 6.36
C ALA A 134 -18.86 -13.94 7.06
N ALA A 135 -19.93 -14.73 7.15
CA ALA A 135 -19.88 -16.09 7.68
C ALA A 135 -18.93 -16.97 6.87
N PHE A 136 -19.00 -16.88 5.54
CA PHE A 136 -18.10 -17.59 4.65
C PHE A 136 -16.64 -17.19 4.85
N PHE A 137 -16.35 -15.91 4.98
CA PHE A 137 -14.98 -15.43 5.22
C PHE A 137 -14.43 -15.89 6.56
N ALA A 138 -15.27 -15.90 7.61
CA ALA A 138 -14.89 -16.40 8.92
C ALA A 138 -14.62 -17.90 8.93
N GLU A 139 -15.48 -18.70 8.25
CA GLU A 139 -15.34 -20.16 8.16
C GLU A 139 -14.05 -20.61 7.45
N HIS A 140 -13.58 -19.79 6.49
CA HIS A 140 -12.46 -20.14 5.63
C HIS A 140 -11.22 -19.24 5.83
N ASP A 141 -11.13 -18.57 6.99
CA ASP A 141 -9.97 -17.77 7.41
C ASP A 141 -9.51 -16.75 6.35
N PHE A 142 -10.47 -16.06 5.69
CA PHE A 142 -10.13 -14.98 4.79
C PHE A 142 -9.62 -13.77 5.55
N LEU A 143 -8.50 -13.20 5.12
CA LEU A 143 -8.10 -11.86 5.54
C LEU A 143 -8.79 -10.81 4.64
N VAL A 144 -9.62 -9.98 5.24
CA VAL A 144 -10.37 -8.95 4.52
C VAL A 144 -9.72 -7.58 4.65
N GLY A 145 -9.22 -7.04 3.55
CA GLY A 145 -8.84 -5.63 3.47
C GLY A 145 -10.08 -4.78 3.20
N ILE A 146 -10.48 -3.93 4.15
CA ILE A 146 -11.60 -3.01 3.96
C ILE A 146 -11.11 -1.58 3.74
N SER A 147 -11.70 -0.90 2.76
CA SER A 147 -11.29 0.45 2.37
C SER A 147 -12.04 1.53 3.16
N ILE A 148 -11.35 2.24 4.07
CA ILE A 148 -11.92 3.33 4.89
C ILE A 148 -10.92 4.50 4.92
N ASP A 149 -11.32 5.70 4.45
CA ASP A 149 -10.38 6.83 4.31
C ASP A 149 -10.39 7.79 5.52
N GLY A 150 -10.95 7.37 6.65
CA GLY A 150 -11.06 8.16 7.88
C GLY A 150 -12.51 8.49 8.25
N PRO A 151 -12.73 9.48 9.12
CA PRO A 151 -14.07 9.93 9.52
C PRO A 151 -14.95 10.28 8.33
N ARG A 152 -16.27 10.26 8.51
CA ARG A 152 -17.30 10.43 7.47
C ARG A 152 -16.97 11.50 6.43
N ALA A 153 -16.67 12.71 6.87
CA ALA A 153 -16.44 13.84 5.96
C ALA A 153 -15.23 13.61 5.04
N MET A 154 -14.20 12.92 5.55
CA MET A 154 -12.98 12.59 4.79
C MET A 154 -13.24 11.42 3.83
N HIS A 155 -13.94 10.39 4.29
CA HIS A 155 -14.31 9.23 3.48
C HIS A 155 -15.20 9.64 2.32
N ASP A 156 -16.31 10.31 2.60
CA ASP A 156 -17.33 10.70 1.62
C ASP A 156 -16.86 11.81 0.68
N ALA A 157 -15.73 12.47 0.96
CA ALA A 157 -15.15 13.48 0.07
C ALA A 157 -14.86 12.93 -1.34
N TYR A 158 -14.46 11.65 -1.43
CA TYR A 158 -14.07 11.04 -2.71
C TYR A 158 -14.60 9.61 -2.91
N ARG A 159 -15.08 8.92 -1.85
CA ARG A 159 -15.70 7.60 -1.99
C ARG A 159 -17.19 7.74 -2.13
N VAL A 160 -17.64 7.82 -3.35
CA VAL A 160 -19.06 7.94 -3.72
C VAL A 160 -19.50 6.73 -4.54
N ASP A 161 -20.78 6.47 -4.56
CA ASP A 161 -21.34 5.47 -5.48
C ASP A 161 -21.53 6.04 -6.89
N ARG A 162 -21.98 5.19 -7.82
CA ARG A 162 -22.21 5.59 -9.23
C ARG A 162 -23.26 6.68 -9.40
N GLY A 163 -24.09 6.93 -8.41
CA GLY A 163 -25.05 8.03 -8.35
C GLY A 163 -24.49 9.30 -7.71
N GLY A 164 -23.25 9.26 -7.19
CA GLY A 164 -22.61 10.36 -6.47
C GLY A 164 -23.04 10.44 -4.99
N ALA A 165 -23.75 9.43 -4.47
CA ALA A 165 -24.16 9.38 -3.07
C ALA A 165 -23.00 8.94 -2.16
N PRO A 166 -22.94 9.42 -0.89
CA PRO A 166 -21.93 9.05 0.08
C PRO A 166 -21.99 7.55 0.44
N THR A 167 -20.87 6.97 0.83
CA THR A 167 -20.76 5.53 1.06
C THR A 167 -20.41 5.14 2.48
N PHE A 168 -20.07 6.09 3.35
CA PHE A 168 -19.55 5.85 4.69
C PHE A 168 -20.43 4.90 5.51
N ASP A 169 -21.75 5.15 5.58
CA ASP A 169 -22.66 4.33 6.39
C ASP A 169 -22.71 2.87 5.93
N ARG A 170 -22.69 2.64 4.61
CA ARG A 170 -22.70 1.29 4.04
C ARG A 170 -21.38 0.55 4.34
N VAL A 171 -20.25 1.26 4.27
CA VAL A 171 -18.93 0.68 4.60
C VAL A 171 -18.86 0.33 6.08
N MET A 172 -19.31 1.24 6.96
CA MET A 172 -19.33 0.97 8.41
C MET A 172 -20.27 -0.17 8.77
N GLN A 173 -21.40 -0.32 8.07
CA GLN A 173 -22.27 -1.48 8.22
C GLN A 173 -21.55 -2.78 7.83
N GLY A 174 -20.83 -2.78 6.71
CA GLY A 174 -20.00 -3.91 6.28
C GLY A 174 -18.91 -4.25 7.32
N LEU A 175 -18.22 -3.26 7.85
CA LEU A 175 -17.23 -3.43 8.91
C LEU A 175 -17.84 -4.06 10.18
N GLU A 176 -19.01 -3.56 10.62
CA GLU A 176 -19.70 -4.12 11.78
C GLU A 176 -20.14 -5.57 11.54
N THR A 177 -20.53 -5.91 10.32
CA THR A 177 -20.85 -7.29 9.93
C THR A 177 -19.61 -8.19 10.00
N LEU A 178 -18.44 -7.75 9.50
CA LEU A 178 -17.18 -8.47 9.65
C LEU A 178 -16.84 -8.69 11.14
N ARG A 179 -16.97 -7.67 11.96
CA ARG A 179 -16.70 -7.74 13.41
C ARG A 179 -17.63 -8.72 14.12
N ARG A 180 -18.91 -8.68 13.82
CA ARG A 180 -19.94 -9.59 14.40
C ARG A 180 -19.63 -11.04 14.09
N HIS A 181 -19.15 -11.34 12.88
CA HIS A 181 -18.72 -12.67 12.45
C HIS A 181 -17.27 -13.01 12.83
N ARG A 182 -16.53 -12.09 13.47
CA ARG A 182 -15.13 -12.27 13.88
C ARG A 182 -14.19 -12.56 12.69
N VAL A 183 -14.47 -11.98 11.55
CA VAL A 183 -13.59 -12.04 10.39
C VAL A 183 -12.34 -11.22 10.67
N GLU A 184 -11.17 -11.75 10.35
CA GLU A 184 -9.92 -10.99 10.41
C GLU A 184 -9.90 -9.92 9.32
N TYR A 185 -9.58 -8.67 9.69
CA TYR A 185 -9.55 -7.58 8.72
C TYR A 185 -8.39 -6.62 8.97
N ASN A 186 -7.95 -6.00 7.90
CA ASN A 186 -7.10 -4.81 7.91
C ASN A 186 -7.84 -3.64 7.27
N VAL A 187 -7.43 -2.41 7.61
CA VAL A 187 -7.98 -1.20 7.01
C VAL A 187 -6.96 -0.60 6.05
N LEU A 188 -7.41 -0.41 4.80
CA LEU A 188 -6.66 0.31 3.79
C LEU A 188 -7.25 1.71 3.66
N THR A 189 -6.43 2.72 3.95
CA THR A 189 -6.78 4.13 3.86
C THR A 189 -6.03 4.77 2.71
N THR A 190 -6.77 5.33 1.78
CA THR A 190 -6.21 6.16 0.73
C THR A 190 -5.98 7.56 1.27
N LEU A 191 -4.72 8.02 1.22
CA LEU A 191 -4.39 9.39 1.60
C LEU A 191 -4.56 10.34 0.42
N HIS A 192 -5.37 11.34 0.64
CA HIS A 192 -5.75 12.35 -0.33
C HIS A 192 -5.85 13.73 0.34
N ARG A 193 -6.09 14.76 -0.45
CA ARG A 193 -6.12 16.15 0.03
C ARG A 193 -7.05 16.39 1.23
N ALA A 194 -8.16 15.64 1.35
CA ALA A 194 -9.14 15.88 2.38
C ALA A 194 -8.80 15.24 3.74
N ASN A 195 -7.87 14.27 3.81
CA ASN A 195 -7.50 13.59 5.05
C ASN A 195 -6.02 13.72 5.44
N ALA A 196 -5.14 14.08 4.50
CA ALA A 196 -3.70 14.06 4.73
C ALA A 196 -3.21 15.08 5.77
N ASP A 197 -3.96 16.14 6.04
CA ASP A 197 -3.62 17.14 7.06
C ASP A 197 -4.12 16.78 8.46
N HIS A 198 -4.76 15.59 8.63
CA HIS A 198 -5.44 15.16 9.85
C HIS A 198 -4.91 13.81 10.40
N PRO A 199 -3.58 13.61 10.56
CA PRO A 199 -3.01 12.30 10.89
C PRO A 199 -3.56 11.70 12.19
N ALA A 200 -3.63 12.48 13.26
CA ALA A 200 -4.10 12.00 14.56
C ALA A 200 -5.60 11.66 14.56
N GLU A 201 -6.42 12.46 13.87
CA GLU A 201 -7.86 12.23 13.76
C GLU A 201 -8.15 10.95 12.97
N VAL A 202 -7.49 10.77 11.81
CA VAL A 202 -7.62 9.56 10.99
C VAL A 202 -7.15 8.33 11.77
N TYR A 203 -5.95 8.39 12.36
CA TYR A 203 -5.39 7.26 13.08
C TYR A 203 -6.26 6.81 14.26
N ARG A 204 -6.70 7.76 15.10
CA ARG A 204 -7.56 7.48 16.26
C ARG A 204 -8.89 6.91 15.83
N PHE A 205 -9.53 7.48 14.81
CA PHE A 205 -10.77 6.95 14.25
C PHE A 205 -10.61 5.50 13.79
N LEU A 206 -9.56 5.17 13.04
CA LEU A 206 -9.32 3.80 12.59
C LEU A 206 -9.05 2.85 13.75
N ARG A 207 -8.26 3.28 14.74
CA ARG A 207 -7.92 2.47 15.91
C ARG A 207 -9.12 2.28 16.84
N ASP A 208 -9.79 3.37 17.22
CA ASP A 208 -10.76 3.39 18.30
C ASP A 208 -12.19 3.07 17.81
N ASP A 209 -12.65 3.71 16.72
CA ASP A 209 -14.01 3.52 16.20
C ASP A 209 -14.09 2.30 15.27
N CYS A 210 -13.11 2.13 14.36
CA CYS A 210 -13.08 0.97 13.47
C CYS A 210 -12.47 -0.28 14.13
N GLY A 211 -11.77 -0.16 15.26
CA GLY A 211 -11.10 -1.30 15.91
C GLY A 211 -9.98 -1.91 15.08
N ALA A 212 -9.40 -1.16 14.15
CA ALA A 212 -8.36 -1.64 13.26
C ALA A 212 -7.07 -1.94 14.01
N ARG A 213 -6.53 -3.15 13.82
CA ARG A 213 -5.22 -3.57 14.35
C ARG A 213 -4.14 -3.52 13.27
N PHE A 214 -4.52 -3.60 12.01
CA PHE A 214 -3.62 -3.52 10.87
C PHE A 214 -4.08 -2.39 9.94
N MET A 215 -3.18 -1.46 9.65
CA MET A 215 -3.49 -0.25 8.87
C MET A 215 -2.48 -0.08 7.74
N GLN A 216 -3.00 0.31 6.57
CA GLN A 216 -2.20 0.68 5.41
C GLN A 216 -2.59 2.09 4.95
N PHE A 217 -1.62 2.96 4.75
CA PHE A 217 -1.81 4.33 4.27
C PHE A 217 -1.19 4.47 2.87
N ILE A 218 -2.04 4.57 1.85
CA ILE A 218 -1.61 4.63 0.45
C ILE A 218 -1.83 6.04 -0.11
N PRO A 219 -0.76 6.77 -0.46
CA PRO A 219 -0.90 8.13 -0.99
C PRO A 219 -1.44 8.11 -2.42
N ILE A 220 -2.38 9.00 -2.71
CA ILE A 220 -2.81 9.29 -4.08
C ILE A 220 -1.81 10.23 -4.73
N ILE A 221 -1.32 9.80 -5.88
CA ILE A 221 -0.56 10.60 -6.84
C ILE A 221 -1.20 10.32 -8.19
N GLU A 222 -2.22 11.09 -8.51
CA GLU A 222 -2.96 10.95 -9.76
C GLU A 222 -2.38 11.92 -10.78
N ARG A 223 -1.63 11.38 -11.75
CA ARG A 223 -0.95 12.16 -12.78
C ARG A 223 -1.95 12.59 -13.86
N LEU A 224 -1.70 13.76 -14.42
CA LEU A 224 -2.45 14.31 -15.54
C LEU A 224 -1.55 14.33 -16.77
N PRO A 225 -2.03 13.83 -17.93
CA PRO A 225 -1.37 14.07 -19.20
C PRO A 225 -1.41 15.59 -19.46
N GLY A 226 -0.25 16.19 -19.58
CA GLY A 226 -0.11 17.64 -19.81
C GLY A 226 1.14 17.93 -20.60
N PRO A 227 1.34 19.15 -21.08
CA PRO A 227 2.61 19.55 -21.66
C PRO A 227 3.70 19.29 -20.61
N THR A 228 4.80 18.70 -21.03
CA THR A 228 6.03 18.61 -20.24
C THR A 228 6.40 20.02 -19.84
N ILE A 229 6.13 20.38 -18.57
CA ILE A 229 6.60 21.64 -18.01
C ILE A 229 7.95 21.30 -17.41
N ASP A 230 9.01 21.75 -18.07
CA ASP A 230 10.35 21.76 -17.49
C ASP A 230 10.32 22.79 -16.33
N VAL A 231 10.02 22.33 -15.13
CA VAL A 231 10.06 23.17 -13.93
C VAL A 231 11.32 22.82 -13.16
N PRO A 232 12.30 23.72 -13.08
CA PRO A 232 13.49 23.52 -12.25
C PRO A 232 13.10 23.39 -10.78
N LEU A 233 13.60 22.36 -10.10
CA LEU A 233 13.25 22.02 -8.71
C LEU A 233 13.62 23.12 -7.69
N GLY A 234 14.53 24.02 -7.99
CA GLY A 234 14.90 25.15 -7.13
C GLY A 234 13.80 26.20 -6.97
N SER A 235 12.71 26.10 -7.76
CA SER A 235 11.50 26.90 -7.64
C SER A 235 10.30 26.12 -7.06
N LEU A 236 10.51 24.86 -6.73
CA LEU A 236 9.53 24.00 -6.07
C LEU A 236 9.63 24.14 -4.53
N GLU A 237 9.38 25.26 -3.97
CA GLU A 237 8.22 25.36 -3.08
C GLU A 237 7.10 24.76 -3.90
N LEU A 238 6.59 23.53 -3.53
CA LEU A 238 5.52 22.88 -4.26
C LEU A 238 4.38 23.86 -4.38
N SER A 239 4.50 24.68 -5.41
CA SER A 239 3.58 25.75 -5.65
C SER A 239 2.22 25.13 -5.90
N PRO A 240 1.14 25.69 -5.36
CA PRO A 240 -0.23 25.26 -5.67
C PRO A 240 -0.51 25.11 -7.17
N GLY A 241 0.42 25.53 -8.04
CA GLY A 241 0.32 25.47 -9.49
C GLY A 241 0.60 24.12 -10.17
N LEU A 242 1.18 23.11 -9.48
CA LEU A 242 1.31 21.76 -10.03
C LEU A 242 0.03 20.94 -9.85
N ALA A 243 -0.84 21.31 -8.90
CA ALA A 243 -2.11 20.65 -8.70
C ALA A 243 -3.19 21.35 -9.54
N GLN A 244 -3.78 20.60 -10.47
CA GLN A 244 -4.88 21.10 -11.28
C GLN A 244 -6.18 20.36 -10.93
N LYS A 245 -7.31 21.06 -11.02
CA LYS A 245 -8.61 20.39 -10.94
C LYS A 245 -8.67 19.33 -12.02
N ALA A 246 -9.05 18.10 -11.63
CA ALA A 246 -9.29 17.05 -12.59
C ALA A 246 -10.35 17.54 -13.59
N PRO A 247 -10.10 17.44 -14.90
CA PRO A 247 -11.03 17.91 -15.91
C PRO A 247 -12.30 17.07 -16.01
N TRP A 248 -12.35 15.91 -15.32
CA TRP A 248 -13.49 15.01 -15.27
C TRP A 248 -14.13 14.96 -13.87
N ARG A 249 -15.44 14.81 -13.82
CA ARG A 249 -16.22 14.72 -12.57
C ARG A 249 -16.81 13.34 -12.32
N SER A 250 -16.93 12.54 -13.36
CA SER A 250 -17.58 11.23 -13.37
C SER A 250 -16.67 10.20 -14.06
N TRP A 251 -16.83 8.93 -13.73
CA TRP A 251 -16.15 7.84 -14.41
C TRP A 251 -16.42 7.82 -15.92
N ARG A 252 -17.60 8.25 -16.37
CA ARG A 252 -17.98 8.30 -17.79
C ARG A 252 -17.16 9.27 -18.62
N ASP A 253 -16.69 10.35 -17.97
CA ASP A 253 -15.90 11.41 -18.62
C ASP A 253 -14.40 11.21 -18.40
N ARG A 254 -14.02 10.17 -17.63
CA ARG A 254 -12.63 9.89 -17.24
C ARG A 254 -11.88 9.24 -18.42
N PRO A 255 -10.75 9.80 -18.87
CA PRO A 255 -9.92 9.16 -19.87
C PRO A 255 -9.28 7.88 -19.30
N LEU A 256 -8.77 7.02 -20.18
CA LEU A 256 -7.94 5.90 -19.74
C LEU A 256 -6.75 6.44 -18.94
N TYR A 257 -6.71 6.08 -17.65
CA TYR A 257 -5.64 6.51 -16.79
C TYR A 257 -4.34 5.76 -17.12
N ARG A 258 -3.27 6.52 -17.35
CA ARG A 258 -1.91 6.04 -17.53
C ARG A 258 -0.99 6.76 -16.57
N GLN A 259 0.16 6.15 -16.27
CA GLN A 259 1.19 6.75 -15.43
C GLN A 259 2.03 7.77 -16.22
N GLU A 260 1.37 8.76 -16.85
CA GLU A 260 1.97 9.75 -17.75
C GLU A 260 1.76 11.17 -17.27
N GLY A 261 2.64 12.10 -17.69
CA GLY A 261 2.60 13.52 -17.35
C GLY A 261 3.36 13.87 -16.07
N SER A 262 3.59 15.15 -15.86
CA SER A 262 4.33 15.73 -14.72
C SER A 262 3.44 16.52 -13.75
N LEU A 263 2.19 16.75 -14.09
CA LEU A 263 1.21 17.41 -13.25
C LEU A 263 0.42 16.38 -12.45
N VAL A 264 -0.11 16.76 -11.31
CA VAL A 264 -0.99 15.94 -10.48
C VAL A 264 -2.34 16.60 -10.26
N THR A 265 -3.38 15.81 -9.99
CA THR A 265 -4.70 16.35 -9.64
C THR A 265 -4.67 17.03 -8.27
N ASP A 266 -5.63 17.92 -8.04
CA ASP A 266 -5.87 18.60 -6.76
C ASP A 266 -6.31 17.66 -5.63
N ARG A 267 -6.62 16.40 -5.95
CA ARG A 267 -6.90 15.32 -4.99
C ARG A 267 -5.63 14.68 -4.44
N SER A 268 -4.53 14.78 -5.17
CA SER A 268 -3.25 14.19 -4.80
C SER A 268 -2.65 14.85 -3.56
N VAL A 269 -1.95 14.04 -2.75
CA VAL A 269 -1.19 14.56 -1.61
C VAL A 269 0.11 15.20 -2.08
N THR A 270 0.60 16.20 -1.37
CA THR A 270 1.97 16.69 -1.56
C THR A 270 2.97 15.83 -0.80
N ALA A 271 4.26 15.94 -1.12
CA ALA A 271 5.31 15.23 -0.38
C ALA A 271 5.32 15.61 1.10
N GLU A 272 5.13 16.91 1.41
CA GLU A 272 5.10 17.44 2.77
C GLU A 272 3.88 16.91 3.54
N GLN A 273 2.70 16.91 2.92
CA GLN A 273 1.49 16.34 3.54
C GLN A 273 1.69 14.88 3.87
N TYR A 274 2.23 14.09 2.94
CA TYR A 274 2.48 12.67 3.16
C TYR A 274 3.49 12.42 4.27
N GLY A 275 4.62 13.13 4.26
CA GLY A 275 5.64 13.04 5.31
C GLY A 275 5.10 13.44 6.68
N SER A 276 4.39 14.58 6.76
CA SER A 276 3.78 15.07 8.00
C SER A 276 2.70 14.13 8.52
N PHE A 277 1.90 13.51 7.63
CA PHE A 277 0.90 12.51 8.00
C PHE A 277 1.56 11.29 8.65
N LEU A 278 2.57 10.71 8.00
CA LEU A 278 3.27 9.55 8.54
C LEU A 278 3.94 9.85 9.88
N VAL A 279 4.59 11.01 10.01
CA VAL A 279 5.19 11.47 11.27
C VAL A 279 4.12 11.63 12.35
N GLY A 280 2.99 12.27 12.03
CA GLY A 280 1.90 12.49 13.00
C GLY A 280 1.29 11.18 13.50
N VAL A 281 1.07 10.21 12.62
CA VAL A 281 0.61 8.86 13.00
C VAL A 281 1.68 8.15 13.83
N PHE A 282 2.95 8.22 13.41
CA PHE A 282 4.06 7.58 14.13
C PHE A 282 4.19 8.08 15.57
N GLU A 283 4.05 9.38 15.80
CA GLU A 283 4.14 10.00 17.12
C GLU A 283 3.03 9.50 18.09
N GLU A 284 1.83 9.23 17.60
CA GLU A 284 0.76 8.60 18.38
C GLU A 284 1.09 7.12 18.65
N TRP A 285 1.47 6.39 17.59
CA TRP A 285 1.71 4.97 17.62
C TRP A 285 2.89 4.57 18.53
N VAL A 286 4.02 5.26 18.42
CA VAL A 286 5.25 4.92 19.17
C VAL A 286 5.10 5.08 20.67
N ARG A 287 4.18 5.94 21.11
CA ARG A 287 3.92 6.21 22.52
C ARG A 287 2.97 5.25 23.19
N ARG A 288 2.17 4.49 22.41
CA ARG A 288 1.06 3.73 23.00
C ARG A 288 0.85 2.36 22.39
N ASP A 289 1.05 2.23 21.07
CA ASP A 289 0.42 1.17 20.29
C ASP A 289 1.42 0.16 19.70
N ILE A 290 2.73 0.26 20.03
CA ILE A 290 3.74 -0.70 19.57
C ILE A 290 3.39 -2.10 20.07
N GLY A 291 3.20 -3.05 19.16
CA GLY A 291 2.83 -4.43 19.45
C GLY A 291 1.31 -4.67 19.60
N GLU A 292 0.50 -3.61 19.59
CA GLU A 292 -0.97 -3.68 19.65
C GLU A 292 -1.61 -3.31 18.31
N VAL A 293 -1.05 -2.31 17.62
CA VAL A 293 -1.48 -1.85 16.30
C VAL A 293 -0.30 -1.91 15.35
N TYR A 294 -0.54 -2.40 14.16
CA TYR A 294 0.45 -2.57 13.10
C TYR A 294 0.15 -1.59 11.97
N VAL A 295 1.10 -0.73 11.67
CA VAL A 295 1.04 0.19 10.53
C VAL A 295 2.06 -0.27 9.52
N GLN A 296 1.63 -0.71 8.34
CA GLN A 296 2.47 -1.35 7.34
C GLN A 296 3.77 -0.58 7.06
N MET A 297 3.68 0.75 6.94
CA MET A 297 4.87 1.59 6.69
C MET A 297 5.87 1.56 7.84
N PHE A 298 5.42 1.39 9.08
CA PHE A 298 6.29 1.34 10.25
C PHE A 298 6.98 -0.03 10.40
N ASP A 299 6.25 -1.12 10.07
CA ASP A 299 6.82 -2.46 10.04
C ASP A 299 7.87 -2.58 8.93
N VAL A 300 7.59 -2.02 7.74
CA VAL A 300 8.52 -1.93 6.61
C VAL A 300 9.77 -1.13 6.99
N ALA A 301 9.59 0.00 7.66
CA ALA A 301 10.71 0.79 8.17
C ALA A 301 11.54 -0.05 9.15
N LEU A 302 10.92 -0.64 10.17
CA LEU A 302 11.63 -1.46 11.17
C LEU A 302 12.39 -2.61 10.53
N ALA A 303 11.80 -3.31 9.56
CA ALA A 303 12.49 -4.37 8.79
C ALA A 303 13.78 -3.84 8.15
N SER A 304 13.75 -2.64 7.54
CA SER A 304 14.94 -2.01 6.95
C SER A 304 16.03 -1.73 8.01
N TRP A 305 15.67 -1.26 9.21
CA TRP A 305 16.63 -1.00 10.31
C TRP A 305 17.18 -2.29 10.95
N VAL A 306 16.45 -3.38 10.85
CA VAL A 306 16.92 -4.71 11.28
C VAL A 306 17.82 -5.34 10.21
N GLY A 307 17.69 -4.93 8.95
CA GLY A 307 18.40 -5.49 7.79
C GLY A 307 17.65 -6.65 7.13
N GLU A 308 16.35 -6.77 7.38
CA GLU A 308 15.48 -7.78 6.78
C GLU A 308 14.77 -7.25 5.52
N PRO A 309 14.37 -8.14 4.60
CA PRO A 309 13.55 -7.75 3.46
C PRO A 309 12.24 -7.08 3.88
N THR A 310 11.89 -5.97 3.25
CA THR A 310 10.75 -5.15 3.67
C THR A 310 9.37 -5.74 3.37
N GLY A 311 9.28 -6.74 2.52
CA GLY A 311 8.01 -7.33 2.09
C GLY A 311 7.10 -6.41 1.25
N LEU A 312 7.43 -5.13 1.13
CA LEU A 312 6.67 -4.14 0.36
C LEU A 312 7.49 -3.64 -0.83
N CYS A 313 7.00 -3.88 -2.05
CA CYS A 313 7.73 -3.60 -3.30
C CYS A 313 8.16 -2.13 -3.46
N ILE A 314 7.40 -1.16 -2.92
CA ILE A 314 7.76 0.27 -2.99
C ILE A 314 9.05 0.60 -2.24
N HIS A 315 9.38 -0.16 -1.20
CA HIS A 315 10.59 0.00 -0.37
C HIS A 315 11.58 -1.16 -0.54
N SER A 316 11.40 -2.02 -1.55
CA SER A 316 12.37 -3.02 -1.95
C SER A 316 13.31 -2.47 -3.01
N GLU A 317 14.52 -3.02 -3.12
CA GLU A 317 15.54 -2.59 -4.09
C GLU A 317 15.05 -2.74 -5.54
N THR A 318 14.34 -3.83 -5.82
CA THR A 318 13.78 -4.13 -7.14
C THR A 318 12.26 -4.32 -7.09
N CYS A 319 11.61 -4.26 -8.25
CA CYS A 319 10.22 -4.63 -8.48
C CYS A 319 10.10 -6.04 -9.11
N GLY A 320 8.93 -6.34 -9.68
CA GLY A 320 8.72 -7.50 -10.56
C GLY A 320 8.21 -8.75 -9.87
N THR A 321 7.95 -8.70 -8.56
CA THR A 321 7.36 -9.82 -7.80
C THR A 321 5.94 -9.57 -7.33
N ALA A 322 5.31 -8.47 -7.76
CA ALA A 322 3.91 -8.15 -7.47
C ALA A 322 3.19 -7.83 -8.78
N LEU A 323 2.52 -8.83 -9.33
CA LEU A 323 1.88 -8.80 -10.65
C LEU A 323 0.36 -8.61 -10.54
N ALA A 324 -0.30 -8.35 -11.67
CA ALA A 324 -1.76 -8.30 -11.75
C ALA A 324 -2.28 -9.25 -12.82
N LEU A 325 -3.34 -10.01 -12.49
CA LEU A 325 -4.07 -10.87 -13.40
C LEU A 325 -5.46 -10.31 -13.63
N GLU A 326 -5.77 -10.02 -14.87
CA GLU A 326 -7.09 -9.55 -15.29
C GLU A 326 -8.10 -10.68 -15.47
N HIS A 327 -9.39 -10.30 -15.45
CA HIS A 327 -10.55 -11.20 -15.56
C HIS A 327 -10.59 -12.07 -16.81
N ASN A 328 -9.82 -11.73 -17.85
CA ASN A 328 -9.70 -12.45 -19.11
C ASN A 328 -8.43 -13.30 -19.22
N GLY A 329 -7.59 -13.33 -18.17
CA GLY A 329 -6.35 -14.09 -18.12
C GLY A 329 -5.10 -13.31 -18.54
N ASP A 330 -5.20 -12.04 -18.89
CA ASP A 330 -4.05 -11.20 -19.18
C ASP A 330 -3.24 -10.94 -17.91
N LEU A 331 -1.93 -11.19 -17.99
CA LEU A 331 -0.99 -10.97 -16.91
C LEU A 331 -0.16 -9.71 -17.17
N TYR A 332 -0.08 -8.85 -16.17
CA TYR A 332 0.65 -7.58 -16.21
C TYR A 332 1.80 -7.55 -15.21
N SER A 333 2.85 -6.80 -15.53
CA SER A 333 4.06 -6.64 -14.71
C SER A 333 3.79 -6.14 -13.32
N CYS A 334 2.75 -5.31 -13.13
CA CYS A 334 2.39 -4.71 -11.84
C CYS A 334 0.95 -4.19 -11.87
N ASP A 335 0.29 -4.16 -10.70
CA ASP A 335 -1.05 -3.63 -10.53
C ASP A 335 -1.20 -2.15 -10.93
N HIS A 336 -0.16 -1.36 -10.71
CA HIS A 336 -0.15 0.05 -11.12
C HIS A 336 0.07 0.27 -12.62
N PHE A 337 0.53 -0.75 -13.34
CA PHE A 337 0.87 -0.69 -14.75
C PHE A 337 0.03 -1.69 -15.56
N VAL A 338 -1.30 -1.68 -15.34
CA VAL A 338 -2.25 -2.40 -16.21
C VAL A 338 -2.44 -1.56 -17.47
N GLU A 339 -1.51 -1.72 -18.40
CA GLU A 339 -1.37 -0.98 -19.66
C GLU A 339 -0.69 -1.88 -20.69
N ASP A 340 -0.98 -1.69 -21.99
CA ASP A 340 -0.51 -2.58 -23.06
C ASP A 340 1.00 -2.80 -23.06
N ALA A 341 1.79 -1.76 -22.76
CA ALA A 341 3.26 -1.83 -22.72
C ALA A 341 3.79 -2.76 -21.61
N TYR A 342 2.99 -3.03 -20.60
CA TYR A 342 3.36 -3.85 -19.43
C TYR A 342 2.63 -5.19 -19.38
N ARG A 343 1.87 -5.53 -20.44
CA ARG A 343 1.25 -6.83 -20.59
C ARG A 343 2.31 -7.88 -20.92
N LEU A 344 2.39 -8.92 -20.11
CA LEU A 344 3.34 -10.03 -20.26
C LEU A 344 2.81 -11.11 -21.23
N GLY A 345 1.50 -11.31 -21.26
CA GLY A 345 0.81 -12.30 -22.04
C GLY A 345 -0.49 -12.74 -21.40
N ASN A 346 -1.07 -13.84 -21.90
CA ASN A 346 -2.28 -14.42 -21.35
C ASN A 346 -1.99 -15.83 -20.81
N ILE A 347 -2.46 -16.13 -19.57
CA ILE A 347 -2.18 -17.41 -18.91
C ILE A 347 -2.87 -18.62 -19.56
N THR A 348 -3.83 -18.40 -20.45
CA THR A 348 -4.47 -19.47 -21.24
C THR A 348 -3.63 -19.87 -22.48
N GLU A 349 -2.70 -18.99 -22.89
CA GLU A 349 -1.85 -19.19 -24.06
C GLU A 349 -0.41 -19.58 -23.67
N THR A 350 0.10 -18.96 -22.60
CA THR A 350 1.47 -19.16 -22.11
C THR A 350 1.43 -19.45 -20.60
N PRO A 351 2.13 -20.48 -20.10
CA PRO A 351 2.16 -20.78 -18.68
C PRO A 351 2.58 -19.59 -17.83
N MET A 352 1.88 -19.35 -16.71
CA MET A 352 2.17 -18.24 -15.78
C MET A 352 3.63 -18.20 -15.34
N ALA A 353 4.23 -19.35 -15.05
CA ALA A 353 5.63 -19.44 -14.64
C ALA A 353 6.61 -18.91 -15.72
N GLU A 354 6.29 -19.09 -17.01
CA GLU A 354 7.09 -18.57 -18.12
C GLU A 354 6.93 -17.06 -18.25
N LEU A 355 5.71 -16.54 -18.12
CA LEU A 355 5.43 -15.10 -18.16
C LEU A 355 6.14 -14.37 -17.00
N VAL A 356 6.06 -14.90 -15.79
CA VAL A 356 6.72 -14.34 -14.59
C VAL A 356 8.25 -14.40 -14.70
N ALA A 357 8.80 -15.41 -15.38
CA ALA A 357 10.24 -15.55 -15.62
C ALA A 357 10.75 -14.82 -16.87
N SER A 358 9.88 -14.13 -17.60
CA SER A 358 10.21 -13.50 -18.88
C SER A 358 11.31 -12.45 -18.77
N PRO A 359 12.10 -12.22 -19.84
CA PRO A 359 13.06 -11.14 -19.89
C PRO A 359 12.43 -9.75 -19.66
N GLN A 360 11.21 -9.54 -20.17
CA GLN A 360 10.44 -8.31 -19.97
C GLN A 360 10.17 -8.07 -18.49
N GLN A 361 9.68 -9.08 -17.75
CA GLN A 361 9.40 -8.94 -16.31
C GLN A 361 10.67 -8.72 -15.49
N ARG A 362 11.76 -9.38 -15.85
CA ARG A 362 13.05 -9.18 -15.20
C ARG A 362 13.58 -7.75 -15.43
N ALA A 363 13.51 -7.26 -16.68
CA ALA A 363 13.93 -5.90 -16.99
C ALA A 363 13.08 -4.86 -16.25
N PHE A 364 11.77 -5.05 -16.20
CA PHE A 364 10.86 -4.21 -15.40
C PHE A 364 11.27 -4.16 -13.93
N GLY A 365 11.58 -5.31 -13.33
CA GLY A 365 11.98 -5.39 -11.93
C GLY A 365 13.29 -4.68 -11.63
N LEU A 366 14.32 -4.91 -12.46
CA LEU A 366 15.65 -4.33 -12.30
C LEU A 366 15.68 -2.82 -12.57
N ALA A 367 14.85 -2.32 -13.48
CA ALA A 367 14.77 -0.91 -13.83
C ALA A 367 14.48 -0.03 -12.59
N LYS A 368 13.81 -0.55 -11.57
CA LYS A 368 13.60 0.20 -10.33
C LYS A 368 14.90 0.61 -9.65
N ARG A 369 15.88 -0.28 -9.59
CA ARG A 369 17.20 -0.04 -9.01
C ARG A 369 18.11 0.71 -9.99
N ASP A 370 18.14 0.25 -11.24
CA ASP A 370 19.15 0.66 -12.22
C ASP A 370 18.86 2.06 -12.80
N ALA A 371 17.63 2.55 -12.69
CA ALA A 371 17.22 3.89 -13.12
C ALA A 371 17.14 4.91 -11.97
N LEU A 372 17.80 4.65 -10.83
CA LEU A 372 17.87 5.62 -9.74
C LEU A 372 18.76 6.80 -10.11
N PRO A 373 18.30 8.06 -9.94
CA PRO A 373 19.15 9.23 -10.10
C PRO A 373 20.25 9.24 -9.04
N ARG A 374 21.38 9.95 -9.34
CA ARG A 374 22.54 10.05 -8.44
C ARG A 374 22.15 10.53 -7.05
N TYR A 375 21.25 11.50 -6.98
CA TYR A 375 20.68 12.00 -5.74
C TYR A 375 20.10 10.88 -4.84
N CYS A 376 19.46 9.87 -5.41
CA CYS A 376 18.95 8.70 -4.66
C CYS A 376 20.08 7.71 -4.33
N VAL A 377 21.05 7.53 -5.22
CA VAL A 377 22.18 6.60 -5.00
C VAL A 377 23.02 7.04 -3.81
N ASP A 378 23.26 8.34 -3.66
CA ASP A 378 24.06 8.95 -2.60
C ASP A 378 23.23 9.30 -1.33
N CYS A 379 21.92 8.96 -1.30
CA CYS A 379 21.02 9.32 -0.21
C CYS A 379 21.25 8.44 1.03
N ASP A 380 21.32 9.07 2.20
CA ASP A 380 21.55 8.43 3.50
C ASP A 380 20.41 7.51 3.98
N VAL A 381 19.19 7.74 3.48
CA VAL A 381 18.02 6.88 3.76
C VAL A 381 17.70 5.91 2.61
N ARG A 382 18.61 5.73 1.64
CA ARG A 382 18.41 4.81 0.52
C ARG A 382 18.10 3.40 0.97
N PHE A 383 18.75 2.92 2.01
CA PHE A 383 18.59 1.56 2.54
C PHE A 383 17.15 1.22 2.96
N ALA A 384 16.32 2.23 3.25
CA ALA A 384 14.91 2.07 3.61
C ALA A 384 13.96 2.56 2.51
N CYS A 385 14.37 3.55 1.70
CA CYS A 385 13.52 4.19 0.69
C CYS A 385 13.59 3.50 -0.68
N HIS A 386 14.79 3.13 -1.14
CA HIS A 386 15.06 2.59 -2.48
C HIS A 386 14.43 3.42 -3.62
N GLY A 387 14.26 4.74 -3.41
CA GLY A 387 13.65 5.66 -4.38
C GLY A 387 12.13 5.50 -4.57
N GLY A 388 11.44 4.78 -3.70
CA GLY A 388 9.99 4.59 -3.76
C GLY A 388 9.50 3.88 -5.03
N CYS A 389 8.20 4.00 -5.34
CA CYS A 389 7.61 3.37 -6.52
C CYS A 389 8.03 4.08 -7.82
N PRO A 390 8.44 3.34 -8.87
CA PRO A 390 8.78 3.94 -10.17
C PRO A 390 7.66 4.76 -10.81
N LYS A 391 6.39 4.43 -10.56
CA LYS A 391 5.24 5.18 -11.08
C LYS A 391 5.24 6.66 -10.66
N ASP A 392 5.87 6.96 -9.51
CA ASP A 392 5.90 8.28 -8.91
C ASP A 392 7.22 9.02 -9.16
N ARG A 393 8.13 8.47 -9.99
CA ARG A 393 9.43 9.05 -10.35
C ARG A 393 9.33 9.92 -11.60
N PHE A 394 8.70 11.07 -11.51
CA PHE A 394 8.45 11.95 -12.64
C PHE A 394 8.88 13.40 -12.42
N ILE A 395 9.58 13.68 -11.32
CA ILE A 395 10.16 14.99 -11.06
C ILE A 395 11.70 14.94 -11.19
N GLU A 396 12.33 16.09 -11.23
CA GLU A 396 13.78 16.24 -11.28
C GLU A 396 14.39 16.33 -9.89
N THR A 397 15.66 15.94 -9.78
CA THR A 397 16.49 16.19 -8.59
C THR A 397 16.83 17.69 -8.48
N PRO A 398 17.32 18.15 -7.31
CA PRO A 398 17.82 19.52 -7.17
C PRO A 398 18.89 19.93 -8.21
N ASP A 399 19.61 18.93 -8.76
CA ASP A 399 20.66 19.14 -9.77
C ASP A 399 20.14 18.99 -11.22
N GLY A 400 18.80 18.80 -11.41
CA GLY A 400 18.16 18.69 -12.71
C GLY A 400 18.19 17.28 -13.33
N GLU A 401 18.62 16.24 -12.60
CA GLU A 401 18.57 14.86 -13.08
C GLU A 401 17.13 14.33 -13.00
N PRO A 402 16.57 13.73 -14.07
CA PRO A 402 15.19 13.21 -14.05
C PRO A 402 15.05 11.92 -13.23
N GLY A 403 13.83 11.60 -12.82
CA GLY A 403 13.51 10.32 -12.18
C GLY A 403 13.49 10.35 -10.66
N LEU A 404 13.44 11.52 -10.03
CA LEU A 404 13.19 11.63 -8.61
C LEU A 404 11.71 11.34 -8.30
N ASN A 405 11.49 10.64 -7.19
CA ASN A 405 10.14 10.34 -6.72
C ASN A 405 9.44 11.61 -6.20
N TYR A 406 8.22 11.82 -6.63
CA TYR A 406 7.38 12.94 -6.22
C TYR A 406 7.23 13.09 -4.69
N LEU A 407 7.21 11.98 -3.96
CA LEU A 407 7.13 11.95 -2.49
C LEU A 407 8.49 12.01 -1.79
N CYS A 408 9.60 12.23 -2.52
CA CYS A 408 10.96 12.13 -1.96
C CYS A 408 11.14 12.96 -0.69
N ALA A 409 10.71 14.22 -0.66
CA ALA A 409 10.84 15.08 0.52
C ALA A 409 10.09 14.53 1.73
N GLY A 410 8.89 13.97 1.51
CA GLY A 410 8.08 13.34 2.56
C GLY A 410 8.71 12.05 3.09
N TYR A 411 9.22 11.19 2.22
CA TYR A 411 9.96 9.99 2.62
C TYR A 411 11.20 10.34 3.44
N LYS A 412 12.01 11.31 2.98
CA LYS A 412 13.20 11.75 3.72
C LYS A 412 12.83 12.28 5.11
N ALA A 413 11.83 13.15 5.19
CA ALA A 413 11.36 13.70 6.45
C ALA A 413 10.90 12.58 7.41
N PHE A 414 10.13 11.62 6.92
CA PHE A 414 9.66 10.49 7.71
C PHE A 414 10.81 9.60 8.18
N PHE A 415 11.68 9.12 7.28
CA PHE A 415 12.77 8.20 7.65
C PHE A 415 13.79 8.83 8.59
N HIS A 416 14.11 10.12 8.43
CA HIS A 416 14.95 10.84 9.39
C HIS A 416 14.27 10.97 10.77
N HIS A 417 12.96 11.26 10.79
CA HIS A 417 12.23 11.41 12.04
C HIS A 417 12.18 10.12 12.85
N VAL A 418 11.96 8.98 12.18
CA VAL A 418 11.84 7.68 12.86
C VAL A 418 13.17 6.99 13.13
N ASP A 419 14.32 7.52 12.66
CA ASP A 419 15.62 6.86 12.75
C ASP A 419 15.96 6.45 14.18
N ARG A 420 15.88 7.37 15.14
CA ARG A 420 16.22 7.09 16.54
C ARG A 420 15.32 6.03 17.19
N PRO A 421 13.98 6.12 17.12
CA PRO A 421 13.11 5.05 17.62
C PRO A 421 13.29 3.73 16.89
N MET A 422 13.45 3.73 15.56
CA MET A 422 13.66 2.50 14.79
C MET A 422 14.96 1.80 15.18
N ARG A 423 16.07 2.53 15.37
CA ARG A 423 17.33 1.95 15.91
C ARG A 423 17.13 1.35 17.29
N ALA A 424 16.37 2.01 18.16
CA ALA A 424 16.11 1.49 19.50
C ALA A 424 15.26 0.22 19.47
N MET A 425 14.23 0.15 18.61
CA MET A 425 13.43 -1.07 18.41
C MET A 425 14.26 -2.20 17.78
N ALA A 426 15.07 -1.91 16.77
CA ALA A 426 15.95 -2.87 16.14
C ALA A 426 16.95 -3.46 17.15
N GLU A 427 17.48 -2.64 18.07
CA GLU A 427 18.38 -3.11 19.13
C GLU A 427 17.67 -4.02 20.14
N LEU A 428 16.44 -3.68 20.53
CA LEU A 428 15.63 -4.56 21.37
C LEU A 428 15.40 -5.92 20.69
N LEU A 429 15.06 -5.93 19.40
CA LEU A 429 14.87 -7.17 18.64
C LEU A 429 16.14 -8.02 18.58
N ARG A 430 17.33 -7.41 18.37
CA ARG A 430 18.61 -8.13 18.39
C ARG A 430 18.92 -8.76 19.77
N GLN A 431 18.41 -8.14 20.83
CA GLN A 431 18.51 -8.66 22.20
C GLN A 431 17.40 -9.69 22.53
N GLY A 432 16.53 -10.05 21.59
CA GLY A 432 15.37 -10.94 21.83
C GLY A 432 14.29 -10.30 22.71
N ARG A 433 14.24 -8.97 22.78
CA ARG A 433 13.28 -8.19 23.56
C ARG A 433 12.20 -7.57 22.68
N ALA A 434 11.05 -7.29 23.28
CA ALA A 434 9.92 -6.73 22.55
C ALA A 434 10.11 -5.23 22.28
N PRO A 435 9.88 -4.75 21.03
CA PRO A 435 9.89 -3.32 20.70
C PRO A 435 8.92 -2.49 21.54
N SER A 436 7.82 -3.09 22.03
CA SER A 436 6.83 -2.46 22.92
C SER A 436 7.40 -1.95 24.27
N GLU A 437 8.59 -2.38 24.64
CA GLU A 437 9.28 -1.82 25.82
C GLU A 437 9.62 -0.32 25.66
N LEU A 438 9.63 0.20 24.43
CA LEU A 438 9.78 1.64 24.18
C LEU A 438 8.57 2.44 24.69
N VAL A 439 7.37 1.88 24.69
CA VAL A 439 6.15 2.56 25.17
C VAL A 439 6.34 3.04 26.62
N ALA A 440 6.87 2.17 27.48
CA ALA A 440 7.14 2.54 28.87
C ALA A 440 8.19 3.66 29.00
N ARG A 441 9.20 3.68 28.12
CA ARG A 441 10.22 4.74 28.09
C ARG A 441 9.62 6.08 27.68
N TYR A 442 8.79 6.10 26.63
CA TYR A 442 8.08 7.31 26.18
C TYR A 442 7.09 7.81 27.24
N ALA A 443 6.33 6.92 27.88
CA ALA A 443 5.43 7.29 28.96
C ALA A 443 6.17 7.96 30.15
N ALA A 444 7.35 7.44 30.51
CA ALA A 444 8.19 8.05 31.54
C ALA A 444 8.77 9.40 31.10
N GLU A 445 9.11 9.57 29.83
CA GLU A 445 9.57 10.84 29.24
C GLU A 445 8.44 11.87 29.22
N ASP A 446 7.26 11.50 28.75
CA ASP A 446 6.09 12.37 28.71
C ASP A 446 5.68 12.83 30.12
N THR A 447 5.79 11.97 31.11
CA THR A 447 5.54 12.32 32.51
C THR A 447 6.55 13.35 33.01
N ARG A 448 7.83 13.15 32.76
CA ARG A 448 8.89 14.10 33.13
C ARG A 448 8.72 15.45 32.43
N ILE A 449 8.35 15.44 31.14
CA ILE A 449 8.08 16.67 30.39
C ILE A 449 6.87 17.39 31.00
N ARG A 450 5.79 16.70 31.32
CA ARG A 450 4.59 17.27 31.93
C ARG A 450 4.91 17.96 33.26
N GLU A 451 5.59 17.25 34.16
CA GLU A 451 6.02 17.79 35.45
C GLU A 451 6.95 19.02 35.32
N ALA A 452 7.82 19.02 34.30
CA ALA A 452 8.69 20.13 34.00
C ALA A 452 7.93 21.33 33.42
N VAL A 453 6.92 21.09 32.56
CA VAL A 453 6.04 22.14 32.00
C VAL A 453 5.21 22.80 33.09
N GLU A 454 4.71 22.05 34.10
CA GLU A 454 3.96 22.60 35.24
C GLU A 454 4.81 23.58 36.06
N LYS A 455 6.13 23.37 36.14
CA LYS A 455 7.09 24.20 36.85
C LYS A 455 7.64 25.37 36.02
N ALA A 456 7.49 25.32 34.71
CA ALA A 456 8.04 26.31 33.79
C ALA A 456 7.11 27.51 33.59
N GLY A 457 7.68 28.69 33.42
CA GLY A 457 6.94 29.90 33.12
C GLY A 457 6.38 29.87 31.68
N ARG A 458 5.26 30.53 31.45
CA ARG A 458 4.56 30.56 30.15
C ARG A 458 5.45 30.97 28.99
N ASN A 459 6.47 31.82 29.25
CA ASN A 459 7.39 32.36 28.25
C ASN A 459 8.73 31.61 28.16
N ASP A 460 8.96 30.65 29.07
CA ASP A 460 10.21 29.88 29.09
C ASP A 460 10.29 28.94 27.88
N PRO A 461 11.50 28.51 27.47
CA PRO A 461 11.66 27.42 26.52
C PRO A 461 10.93 26.17 26.99
N CYS A 462 10.19 25.52 26.10
CA CYS A 462 9.46 24.32 26.49
C CYS A 462 10.42 23.16 26.86
N PRO A 463 10.23 22.51 28.03
CA PRO A 463 11.07 21.42 28.47
C PRO A 463 11.16 20.21 27.52
N CYS A 464 10.26 20.11 26.54
CA CYS A 464 10.29 19.04 25.53
C CYS A 464 11.39 19.19 24.48
N GLY A 465 12.21 20.24 24.54
CA GLY A 465 13.29 20.48 23.57
C GLY A 465 12.85 20.99 22.21
N SER A 466 11.59 21.35 22.00
CA SER A 466 11.06 21.85 20.72
C SER A 466 11.59 23.22 20.28
N GLY A 467 12.34 23.92 21.15
CA GLY A 467 12.77 25.29 20.95
C GLY A 467 11.66 26.35 21.02
N ARG A 468 10.40 25.93 21.17
CA ARG A 468 9.23 26.82 21.31
C ARG A 468 9.04 27.22 22.76
N LYS A 469 8.39 28.37 23.02
CA LYS A 469 7.95 28.75 24.36
C LYS A 469 6.83 27.83 24.83
N VAL A 470 6.71 27.60 26.16
CA VAL A 470 5.67 26.76 26.76
C VAL A 470 4.29 27.11 26.24
N LYS A 471 3.92 28.39 26.19
CA LYS A 471 2.62 28.87 25.70
C LYS A 471 2.32 28.55 24.23
N HIS A 472 3.34 28.23 23.44
CA HIS A 472 3.23 27.86 22.01
C HIS A 472 3.54 26.37 21.76
N CYS A 473 3.65 25.58 22.83
CA CYS A 473 3.92 24.15 22.79
C CYS A 473 2.98 23.43 23.77
N HIS A 474 3.47 22.83 24.83
CA HIS A 474 2.68 22.07 25.81
C HIS A 474 1.70 22.92 26.66
N GLY A 475 1.90 24.20 26.74
CA GLY A 475 0.96 25.14 27.40
C GLY A 475 -0.10 25.75 26.48
N ALA A 476 -0.17 25.36 25.22
CA ALA A 476 -1.13 25.90 24.26
C ALA A 476 -2.59 25.46 24.53
N GLY A 477 -2.80 24.35 25.21
CA GLY A 477 -4.11 23.78 25.52
C GLY A 477 -4.62 24.06 26.95
N ALA A 478 -3.86 24.77 27.79
CA ALA A 478 -4.26 25.13 29.14
C ALA A 478 -4.99 26.48 29.16
N ARG A 479 -6.21 26.51 28.60
CA ARG A 479 -7.21 27.57 28.80
C ARG A 479 -8.54 26.96 29.17
#